data_939e7346a73a59afb1120dd99556ab60
#
_entry.id   939e7346a73a59afb1120dd99556ab60
#
_cell.length_a   1.000
_cell.length_b   1.000
_cell.length_c   1.000
_cell.angle_alpha   90.00
_cell.angle_beta   90.00
_cell.angle_gamma   90.00
#
_symmetry.space_group_name_H-M   'P 1'
#
loop_
_entity.id
_entity.type
_entity.pdbx_description
1 polymer ?
#
loop_
_entity_poly.entity_id
_entity_poly.type
_entity_poly.pdbx_seq_one_letter_code
_entity_poly.pdbx_strand_id
1 'polypeptide(L)'
;MTVNPNGAAARNVRRSGHIDLPGAGQVTVAGNYAYVGHIPNKQDLGTSIVDISDPANPRLVATVPVGDMTSHSHKVRVAGDIMIVNHERNPTPAGRRAQDMPAIRRGLRDALGRDPTRAELLAKLNLAEADLVEIEKDEAQPYRNGGFRIYDVSTPSHPKPIHHHLTGGIGVHRFDMDERYAYISTEMEGYVGNILVIYDLRDPAKPQEVSRWWIPGQHVAGGETPTWPGKRHRLHHALRFGNEMWASYWHGGFRVVDISDMTRPKTVASYNYHPPFPEPTHTVMPAPHTIGGKRIALAIDEEDQAQSANEEQSRRGRPHAGISLYDVSDLSNVQPLSLFEVSELDSPFARTPGARFGAHQFHERMTGTLVHAVWFGAGLRIIDIADPMAPREVGFFIPDPVGGRPAPQSNDVMLDKRGLIYIVDRHVGFDVLEFGG
;
A
#
# COMPACT_ATOMS: atom_id res chain seq x y z
N MET A 1 -1.23 -11.17 28.54
CA MET A 1 -0.43 -11.49 27.36
C MET A 1 0.50 -12.64 27.71
N THR A 2 0.43 -13.75 26.99
CA THR A 2 1.42 -14.81 27.10
C THR A 2 2.63 -14.43 26.26
N VAL A 3 3.78 -14.24 26.89
CA VAL A 3 5.05 -14.04 26.17
C VAL A 3 5.46 -15.42 25.62
N ASN A 4 5.59 -15.51 24.29
CA ASN A 4 6.11 -16.70 23.63
C ASN A 4 7.60 -16.88 24.03
N PRO A 5 8.11 -18.13 24.18
CA PRO A 5 9.54 -18.36 24.47
C PRO A 5 10.52 -17.70 23.49
N ASN A 6 10.05 -17.18 22.36
CA ASN A 6 10.83 -16.40 21.39
C ASN A 6 10.72 -14.87 21.57
N GLY A 7 10.21 -14.36 22.69
CA GLY A 7 10.14 -12.94 23.02
C GLY A 7 8.92 -12.17 22.50
N ALA A 8 8.28 -12.62 21.43
CA ALA A 8 7.13 -11.96 20.82
C ALA A 8 5.84 -12.15 21.64
N ALA A 9 4.99 -11.12 21.71
CA ALA A 9 3.66 -11.25 22.29
C ALA A 9 2.69 -11.89 21.28
N ALA A 10 1.97 -12.93 21.70
CA ALA A 10 1.07 -13.67 20.82
C ALA A 10 -0.15 -14.24 21.55
N ARG A 11 -1.24 -14.47 20.79
CA ARG A 11 -2.41 -15.23 21.19
C ARG A 11 -2.92 -16.03 19.97
N ASN A 12 -3.07 -17.34 20.13
CA ASN A 12 -3.51 -18.25 19.07
C ASN A 12 -2.65 -18.22 17.80
N VAL A 13 -1.47 -17.62 17.84
CA VAL A 13 -0.52 -17.56 16.72
C VAL A 13 0.86 -17.94 17.22
N ARG A 14 1.56 -18.81 16.50
CA ARG A 14 2.94 -19.18 16.78
C ARG A 14 3.85 -18.91 15.59
N ARG A 15 5.10 -18.56 15.85
CA ARG A 15 6.15 -18.46 14.83
C ARG A 15 6.65 -19.86 14.52
N SER A 16 6.59 -20.26 13.25
CA SER A 16 7.15 -21.51 12.72
C SER A 16 8.55 -21.33 12.16
N GLY A 17 8.80 -20.19 11.51
CA GLY A 17 10.11 -19.88 10.92
C GLY A 17 10.37 -18.39 10.88
N HIS A 18 11.65 -18.05 10.66
CA HIS A 18 12.10 -16.67 10.56
C HIS A 18 13.35 -16.57 9.72
N ILE A 19 13.49 -15.48 8.98
CA ILE A 19 14.73 -15.08 8.33
C ILE A 19 14.91 -13.59 8.40
N ASP A 20 16.11 -13.13 8.74
CA ASP A 20 16.49 -11.72 8.68
C ASP A 20 16.59 -11.27 7.23
N LEU A 21 15.75 -10.31 6.85
CA LEU A 21 15.81 -9.61 5.58
C LEU A 21 15.84 -8.11 5.85
N PRO A 22 16.52 -7.30 5.02
CA PRO A 22 16.41 -5.85 5.10
C PRO A 22 14.96 -5.40 5.02
N GLY A 23 14.64 -4.22 5.55
CA GLY A 23 13.28 -3.71 5.68
C GLY A 23 12.42 -3.92 4.44
N ALA A 24 11.25 -4.51 4.62
CA ALA A 24 10.38 -4.95 3.55
C ALA A 24 9.12 -4.11 3.41
N GLY A 25 8.65 -3.99 2.17
CA GLY A 25 7.43 -3.26 1.82
C GLY A 25 6.25 -4.16 1.51
N GLN A 26 6.46 -5.23 0.78
CA GLN A 26 5.41 -6.19 0.39
C GLN A 26 5.95 -7.61 0.34
N VAL A 27 5.06 -8.57 0.65
CA VAL A 27 5.29 -10.00 0.43
C VAL A 27 4.24 -10.56 -0.54
N THR A 28 4.69 -11.39 -1.49
CA THR A 28 3.82 -12.19 -2.35
C THR A 28 4.29 -13.63 -2.32
N VAL A 29 3.37 -14.57 -2.23
CA VAL A 29 3.68 -16.02 -2.23
C VAL A 29 3.17 -16.65 -3.51
N ALA A 30 4.04 -17.39 -4.20
CA ALA A 30 3.71 -18.18 -5.37
C ALA A 30 4.39 -19.55 -5.26
N GLY A 31 3.61 -20.64 -5.23
CA GLY A 31 4.12 -21.99 -5.00
C GLY A 31 4.86 -22.09 -3.66
N ASN A 32 6.10 -22.58 -3.72
CA ASN A 32 6.98 -22.74 -2.57
C ASN A 32 7.93 -21.54 -2.35
N TYR A 33 7.62 -20.39 -2.92
CA TYR A 33 8.47 -19.21 -2.83
C TYR A 33 7.72 -17.98 -2.35
N ALA A 34 8.37 -17.23 -1.47
CA ALA A 34 7.95 -15.89 -1.08
C ALA A 34 8.85 -14.85 -1.78
N TYR A 35 8.23 -13.85 -2.36
CA TYR A 35 8.86 -12.71 -3.02
C TYR A 35 8.65 -11.48 -2.15
N VAL A 36 9.74 -10.86 -1.71
CA VAL A 36 9.72 -9.76 -0.75
C VAL A 36 10.33 -8.51 -1.39
N GLY A 37 9.50 -7.50 -1.62
CA GLY A 37 9.95 -6.19 -2.09
C GLY A 37 10.51 -5.35 -0.93
N HIS A 38 11.63 -4.64 -1.15
CA HIS A 38 12.34 -3.91 -0.10
C HIS A 38 12.14 -2.40 -0.17
N ILE A 39 11.95 -1.77 0.99
CA ILE A 39 12.00 -0.31 1.11
C ILE A 39 13.41 0.20 0.80
N PRO A 40 13.61 1.51 0.53
CA PRO A 40 14.92 2.07 0.23
C PRO A 40 15.99 1.63 1.23
N ASN A 41 17.09 1.09 0.73
CA ASN A 41 18.19 0.58 1.54
C ASN A 41 19.54 0.89 0.88
N LYS A 42 20.63 0.75 1.64
CA LYS A 42 21.98 1.04 1.18
C LYS A 42 22.62 -0.11 0.37
N GLN A 43 21.93 -1.24 0.25
CA GLN A 43 22.46 -2.48 -0.35
C GLN A 43 22.01 -2.66 -1.80
N ASP A 44 21.31 -1.67 -2.39
CA ASP A 44 20.70 -1.76 -3.72
C ASP A 44 19.74 -2.96 -3.87
N LEU A 45 19.12 -3.40 -2.77
CA LEU A 45 18.25 -4.54 -2.77
C LEU A 45 16.81 -4.13 -3.09
N GLY A 46 16.26 -4.65 -4.20
CA GLY A 46 14.90 -4.44 -4.65
C GLY A 46 13.95 -5.56 -4.21
N THR A 47 14.29 -6.81 -4.53
CA THR A 47 13.43 -7.96 -4.20
C THR A 47 14.28 -9.13 -3.73
N SER A 48 13.85 -9.80 -2.66
CA SER A 48 14.37 -11.10 -2.21
C SER A 48 13.41 -12.21 -2.57
N ILE A 49 13.92 -13.36 -3.00
CA ILE A 49 13.16 -14.57 -3.26
C ILE A 49 13.57 -15.61 -2.22
N VAL A 50 12.61 -16.09 -1.44
CA VAL A 50 12.81 -16.98 -0.29
C VAL A 50 12.12 -18.30 -0.58
N ASP A 51 12.85 -19.41 -0.51
CA ASP A 51 12.30 -20.76 -0.51
C ASP A 51 11.60 -21.02 0.84
N ILE A 52 10.32 -21.30 0.81
CA ILE A 52 9.43 -21.58 1.94
C ILE A 52 8.86 -23.00 1.88
N SER A 53 9.51 -23.90 1.14
CA SER A 53 9.13 -25.32 1.07
C SER A 53 9.19 -25.98 2.45
N ASP A 54 10.20 -25.63 3.25
CA ASP A 54 10.27 -25.90 4.69
C ASP A 54 9.95 -24.60 5.47
N PRO A 55 8.73 -24.47 6.02
CA PRO A 55 8.33 -23.27 6.74
C PRO A 55 9.16 -22.97 7.98
N ALA A 56 9.75 -24.00 8.60
CA ALA A 56 10.59 -23.83 9.79
C ALA A 56 11.99 -23.28 9.44
N ASN A 57 12.43 -23.44 8.20
CA ASN A 57 13.76 -23.07 7.74
C ASN A 57 13.68 -22.29 6.39
N PRO A 58 13.05 -21.11 6.34
CA PRO A 58 12.98 -20.31 5.12
C PRO A 58 14.40 -19.92 4.66
N ARG A 59 14.67 -19.99 3.35
CA ARG A 59 16.02 -19.75 2.80
C ARG A 59 15.99 -18.73 1.67
N LEU A 60 16.85 -17.71 1.75
CA LEU A 60 17.09 -16.81 0.63
C LEU A 60 17.73 -17.57 -0.55
N VAL A 61 17.10 -17.55 -1.72
CA VAL A 61 17.59 -18.24 -2.91
C VAL A 61 17.99 -17.30 -4.04
N ALA A 62 17.47 -16.09 -4.08
CA ALA A 62 17.86 -15.06 -5.03
C ALA A 62 17.58 -13.66 -4.54
N THR A 63 18.26 -12.69 -5.11
CA THR A 63 18.01 -11.26 -4.95
C THR A 63 17.96 -10.54 -6.29
N VAL A 64 17.10 -9.55 -6.41
CA VAL A 64 17.00 -8.68 -7.59
C VAL A 64 17.35 -7.25 -7.15
N PRO A 65 18.37 -6.63 -7.74
CA PRO A 65 18.75 -5.26 -7.39
C PRO A 65 17.76 -4.23 -7.95
N VAL A 66 17.69 -3.06 -7.31
CA VAL A 66 16.99 -1.89 -7.87
C VAL A 66 17.76 -1.36 -9.10
N GLY A 67 19.10 -1.34 -9.03
CA GLY A 67 19.99 -0.90 -10.10
C GLY A 67 20.21 0.61 -10.16
N ASP A 68 19.62 1.37 -9.25
CA ASP A 68 19.97 2.78 -9.04
C ASP A 68 19.57 3.23 -7.62
N MET A 69 20.31 4.17 -7.06
CA MET A 69 20.13 4.65 -5.70
C MET A 69 19.07 5.75 -5.56
N THR A 70 18.48 6.19 -6.66
CA THR A 70 17.41 7.21 -6.67
C THR A 70 16.02 6.58 -6.62
N SER A 71 15.95 5.25 -6.79
CA SER A 71 14.75 4.45 -6.88
C SER A 71 14.65 3.44 -5.77
N HIS A 72 13.45 2.88 -5.58
CA HIS A 72 13.20 1.71 -4.77
C HIS A 72 12.15 0.81 -5.42
N SER A 73 12.13 -0.45 -4.97
CA SER A 73 11.26 -1.50 -5.52
C SER A 73 10.65 -2.30 -4.36
N HIS A 74 9.70 -1.67 -3.65
CA HIS A 74 9.13 -2.23 -2.42
C HIS A 74 7.83 -3.00 -2.63
N LYS A 75 7.37 -3.12 -3.88
CA LYS A 75 6.17 -3.87 -4.26
C LYS A 75 6.51 -4.94 -5.28
N VAL A 76 5.93 -6.12 -5.08
CA VAL A 76 6.15 -7.28 -5.95
C VAL A 76 4.87 -8.09 -6.10
N ARG A 77 4.62 -8.58 -7.32
CA ARG A 77 3.56 -9.54 -7.63
C ARG A 77 4.07 -10.60 -8.58
N VAL A 78 3.51 -11.79 -8.46
CA VAL A 78 3.82 -12.92 -9.34
C VAL A 78 2.51 -13.54 -9.84
N ALA A 79 2.42 -13.78 -11.15
CA ALA A 79 1.35 -14.52 -11.78
C ALA A 79 1.95 -15.45 -12.85
N GLY A 80 1.71 -16.76 -12.72
CA GLY A 80 2.43 -17.77 -13.51
C GLY A 80 3.95 -17.64 -13.30
N ASP A 81 4.68 -17.55 -14.41
CA ASP A 81 6.14 -17.40 -14.42
C ASP A 81 6.61 -15.95 -14.53
N ILE A 82 5.69 -14.99 -14.40
CA ILE A 82 5.99 -13.56 -14.52
C ILE A 82 5.95 -12.89 -13.15
N MET A 83 7.04 -12.19 -12.82
CA MET A 83 7.13 -11.30 -11.68
C MET A 83 7.16 -9.85 -12.16
N ILE A 84 6.33 -9.01 -11.56
CA ILE A 84 6.41 -7.55 -11.69
C ILE A 84 6.88 -6.97 -10.37
N VAL A 85 7.76 -5.96 -10.46
CA VAL A 85 8.18 -5.12 -9.34
C VAL A 85 8.00 -3.65 -9.70
N ASN A 86 7.59 -2.83 -8.73
CA ASN A 86 7.52 -1.40 -8.95
C ASN A 86 8.93 -0.78 -9.05
N HIS A 87 9.00 0.34 -9.74
CA HIS A 87 10.19 1.20 -9.78
C HIS A 87 9.72 2.62 -9.52
N GLU A 88 9.96 3.10 -8.32
CA GLU A 88 9.46 4.37 -7.80
C GLU A 88 10.62 5.19 -7.24
N ARG A 89 10.53 6.51 -7.38
CA ARG A 89 11.50 7.45 -6.81
C ARG A 89 11.59 7.27 -5.30
N ASN A 90 12.80 7.31 -4.77
CA ASN A 90 13.01 7.27 -3.32
C ASN A 90 12.29 8.46 -2.65
N PRO A 91 11.47 8.20 -1.61
CA PRO A 91 10.70 9.23 -0.96
C PRO A 91 11.62 10.12 -0.11
N THR A 92 11.83 11.35 -0.56
CA THR A 92 12.42 12.42 0.26
C THR A 92 11.31 13.38 0.70
N PRO A 93 11.44 14.08 1.84
CA PRO A 93 10.46 15.09 2.23
C PRO A 93 10.25 16.15 1.16
N ALA A 94 11.31 16.63 0.54
CA ALA A 94 11.27 17.59 -0.58
C ALA A 94 10.58 16.99 -1.81
N GLY A 95 10.96 15.76 -2.22
CA GLY A 95 10.40 15.10 -3.39
C GLY A 95 8.90 14.79 -3.27
N ARG A 96 8.41 14.45 -2.08
CA ARG A 96 6.97 14.26 -1.83
C ARG A 96 6.20 15.56 -2.00
N ARG A 97 6.76 16.69 -1.56
CA ARG A 97 6.13 18.01 -1.70
C ARG A 97 6.24 18.56 -3.11
N ALA A 98 7.34 18.29 -3.80
CA ALA A 98 7.56 18.69 -5.19
C ALA A 98 6.45 18.18 -6.12
N GLN A 99 5.91 16.99 -5.87
CA GLN A 99 4.80 16.41 -6.65
C GLN A 99 3.50 17.21 -6.52
N ASP A 100 3.25 17.80 -5.36
CA ASP A 100 2.03 18.57 -5.09
C ASP A 100 2.14 20.04 -5.55
N MET A 101 3.36 20.53 -5.81
CA MET A 101 3.63 21.95 -6.12
C MET A 101 2.89 22.47 -7.36
N PRO A 102 2.79 21.75 -8.49
CA PRO A 102 2.02 22.22 -9.63
C PRO A 102 0.55 22.46 -9.32
N ALA A 103 -0.08 21.58 -8.53
CA ALA A 103 -1.47 21.72 -8.09
C ALA A 103 -1.62 22.88 -7.10
N ILE A 104 -0.69 23.02 -6.15
CA ILE A 104 -0.68 24.12 -5.17
C ILE A 104 -0.53 25.46 -5.84
N ARG A 105 0.43 25.62 -6.79
CA ARG A 105 0.61 26.87 -7.54
C ARG A 105 -0.63 27.21 -8.36
N ARG A 106 -1.27 26.22 -8.98
CA ARG A 106 -2.52 26.41 -9.73
C ARG A 106 -3.64 26.90 -8.79
N GLY A 107 -3.90 26.19 -7.71
CA GLY A 107 -4.95 26.57 -6.74
C GLY A 107 -4.74 27.98 -6.16
N LEU A 108 -3.50 28.37 -5.91
CA LEU A 108 -3.18 29.75 -5.51
C LEU A 108 -3.39 30.75 -6.65
N ARG A 109 -2.98 30.41 -7.88
CA ARG A 109 -3.22 31.27 -9.06
C ARG A 109 -4.71 31.52 -9.28
N ASP A 110 -5.53 30.46 -9.20
CA ASP A 110 -6.98 30.55 -9.36
C ASP A 110 -7.62 31.44 -8.25
N ALA A 111 -7.13 31.31 -7.03
CA ALA A 111 -7.63 32.13 -5.90
C ALA A 111 -7.18 33.59 -5.96
N LEU A 112 -5.99 33.88 -6.47
CA LEU A 112 -5.38 35.22 -6.52
C LEU A 112 -5.60 35.95 -7.83
N GLY A 113 -6.01 35.25 -8.91
CA GLY A 113 -6.09 35.78 -10.26
C GLY A 113 -4.71 36.10 -10.90
N ARG A 114 -3.60 35.66 -10.27
CA ARG A 114 -2.22 35.82 -10.71
C ARG A 114 -1.33 34.72 -10.15
N ASP A 115 -0.12 34.61 -10.65
CA ASP A 115 0.86 33.70 -10.04
C ASP A 115 1.16 34.08 -8.59
N PRO A 116 1.26 33.07 -7.69
CA PRO A 116 1.60 33.31 -6.29
C PRO A 116 3.06 33.81 -6.17
N THR A 117 3.26 34.72 -5.24
CA THR A 117 4.61 35.11 -4.83
C THR A 117 5.27 34.02 -3.99
N ARG A 118 6.60 34.08 -3.87
CA ARG A 118 7.35 33.15 -3.03
C ARG A 118 6.88 33.18 -1.57
N ALA A 119 6.59 34.36 -1.03
CA ALA A 119 6.06 34.52 0.33
C ALA A 119 4.69 33.84 0.51
N GLU A 120 3.81 33.91 -0.49
CA GLU A 120 2.49 33.26 -0.46
C GLU A 120 2.63 31.73 -0.54
N LEU A 121 3.60 31.21 -1.30
CA LEU A 121 3.91 29.79 -1.30
C LEU A 121 4.42 29.30 0.04
N LEU A 122 5.37 30.01 0.66
CA LEU A 122 5.89 29.69 2.00
C LEU A 122 4.78 29.69 3.04
N ALA A 123 3.94 30.71 3.04
CA ALA A 123 2.81 30.82 3.97
C ALA A 123 1.79 29.67 3.76
N LYS A 124 1.43 29.37 2.50
CA LYS A 124 0.49 28.29 2.17
C LYS A 124 0.99 26.92 2.59
N LEU A 125 2.29 26.69 2.44
CA LEU A 125 2.93 25.42 2.72
C LEU A 125 3.44 25.29 4.17
N ASN A 126 3.45 26.41 4.90
CA ASN A 126 4.04 26.51 6.24
C ASN A 126 5.50 26.00 6.24
N LEU A 127 6.32 26.52 5.32
CA LEU A 127 7.70 26.12 5.11
C LEU A 127 8.69 27.25 5.42
N ALA A 128 9.91 26.87 5.76
CA ALA A 128 11.06 27.76 5.72
C ALA A 128 11.57 27.94 4.28
N GLU A 129 12.29 29.03 4.02
CA GLU A 129 12.88 29.32 2.72
C GLU A 129 13.79 28.18 2.22
N ALA A 130 14.61 27.61 3.12
CA ALA A 130 15.50 26.50 2.78
C ALA A 130 14.74 25.25 2.29
N ASP A 131 13.58 24.96 2.88
CA ASP A 131 12.77 23.81 2.46
C ASP A 131 12.20 24.01 1.05
N LEU A 132 11.73 25.24 0.75
CA LEU A 132 11.23 25.58 -0.59
C LEU A 132 12.32 25.49 -1.65
N VAL A 133 13.54 25.91 -1.33
CA VAL A 133 14.69 25.75 -2.25
C VAL A 133 14.96 24.29 -2.58
N GLU A 134 14.94 23.39 -1.59
CA GLU A 134 15.13 21.95 -1.84
C GLU A 134 13.96 21.35 -2.65
N ILE A 135 12.74 21.79 -2.44
CA ILE A 135 11.57 21.38 -3.22
C ILE A 135 11.73 21.82 -4.68
N GLU A 136 12.08 23.07 -4.93
CA GLU A 136 12.28 23.62 -6.28
C GLU A 136 13.46 22.94 -7.00
N LYS A 137 14.52 22.62 -6.28
CA LYS A 137 15.64 21.85 -6.81
C LYS A 137 15.20 20.45 -7.23
N ASP A 138 14.33 19.83 -6.44
CA ASP A 138 13.77 18.51 -6.73
C ASP A 138 12.80 18.56 -7.94
N GLU A 139 11.96 19.60 -8.04
CA GLU A 139 11.12 19.86 -9.24
C GLU A 139 11.94 20.04 -10.51
N ALA A 140 13.11 20.69 -10.42
CA ALA A 140 13.99 20.94 -11.57
C ALA A 140 14.75 19.69 -12.05
N GLN A 141 14.75 18.61 -11.28
CA GLN A 141 15.39 17.34 -11.62
C GLN A 141 14.33 16.26 -11.86
N PRO A 142 13.77 16.16 -13.07
CA PRO A 142 12.72 15.19 -13.36
C PRO A 142 13.27 13.77 -13.21
N TYR A 143 12.59 12.98 -12.38
CA TYR A 143 12.84 11.55 -12.27
C TYR A 143 12.37 10.86 -13.55
N ARG A 144 13.23 10.03 -14.16
CA ARG A 144 12.98 9.41 -15.47
C ARG A 144 13.00 7.89 -15.46
N ASN A 145 13.26 7.28 -14.32
CA ASN A 145 13.36 5.83 -14.18
C ASN A 145 12.06 5.18 -13.66
N GLY A 146 11.02 5.99 -13.42
CA GLY A 146 9.75 5.53 -12.87
C GLY A 146 8.99 4.59 -13.78
N GLY A 147 8.44 3.51 -13.20
CA GLY A 147 7.67 2.53 -13.94
C GLY A 147 7.57 1.20 -13.22
N PHE A 148 7.66 0.11 -13.96
CA PHE A 148 7.71 -1.24 -13.43
C PHE A 148 8.64 -2.13 -14.24
N ARG A 149 9.25 -3.10 -13.56
CA ARG A 149 10.12 -4.09 -14.22
C ARG A 149 9.47 -5.45 -14.21
N ILE A 150 9.70 -6.19 -15.29
CA ILE A 150 9.16 -7.53 -15.53
C ILE A 150 10.32 -8.51 -15.58
N TYR A 151 10.13 -9.64 -14.88
CA TYR A 151 11.10 -10.71 -14.80
C TYR A 151 10.43 -12.06 -15.10
N ASP A 152 11.16 -12.96 -15.77
CA ASP A 152 10.87 -14.38 -15.84
C ASP A 152 11.38 -15.04 -14.53
N VAL A 153 10.46 -15.65 -13.80
CA VAL A 153 10.71 -16.39 -12.56
C VAL A 153 10.31 -17.87 -12.67
N SER A 154 10.27 -18.42 -13.88
CA SER A 154 10.08 -19.86 -14.10
C SER A 154 11.13 -20.71 -13.34
N THR A 155 12.29 -20.11 -13.08
CA THR A 155 13.29 -20.63 -12.15
C THR A 155 13.54 -19.59 -11.07
N PRO A 156 12.83 -19.63 -9.92
CA PRO A 156 12.86 -18.56 -8.90
C PRO A 156 14.24 -18.24 -8.34
N SER A 157 15.16 -19.23 -8.32
CA SER A 157 16.56 -19.00 -7.91
C SER A 157 17.40 -18.24 -8.96
N HIS A 158 16.88 -18.02 -10.17
CA HIS A 158 17.57 -17.36 -11.28
C HIS A 158 16.61 -16.44 -12.04
N PRO A 159 16.07 -15.40 -11.41
CA PRO A 159 15.15 -14.45 -12.05
C PRO A 159 15.85 -13.75 -13.22
N LYS A 160 15.19 -13.71 -14.39
CA LYS A 160 15.73 -13.09 -15.59
C LYS A 160 14.96 -11.81 -15.93
N PRO A 161 15.62 -10.66 -16.12
CA PRO A 161 14.95 -9.45 -16.54
C PRO A 161 14.40 -9.60 -17.97
N ILE A 162 13.14 -9.20 -18.16
CA ILE A 162 12.48 -9.17 -19.48
C ILE A 162 12.36 -7.73 -19.98
N HIS A 163 11.80 -6.82 -19.16
CA HIS A 163 11.48 -5.47 -19.61
C HIS A 163 11.44 -4.47 -18.45
N HIS A 164 11.80 -3.21 -18.75
CA HIS A 164 11.52 -2.06 -17.89
C HIS A 164 10.55 -1.15 -18.62
N HIS A 165 9.29 -1.12 -18.18
CA HIS A 165 8.27 -0.23 -18.72
C HIS A 165 8.27 1.08 -17.96
N LEU A 166 8.50 2.19 -18.67
CA LEU A 166 8.52 3.53 -18.08
C LEU A 166 7.12 4.12 -18.05
N THR A 167 6.78 4.78 -16.94
CA THR A 167 5.56 5.57 -16.76
C THR A 167 5.91 7.04 -16.52
N GLY A 168 4.99 7.83 -15.94
CA GLY A 168 5.23 9.24 -15.62
C GLY A 168 5.63 9.51 -14.17
N GLY A 169 5.98 10.75 -13.90
CA GLY A 169 6.19 11.29 -12.57
C GLY A 169 7.19 10.51 -11.74
N ILE A 170 6.77 10.14 -10.51
CA ILE A 170 7.60 9.36 -9.59
C ILE A 170 7.60 7.85 -9.88
N GLY A 171 6.85 7.41 -10.89
CA GLY A 171 6.74 5.99 -11.25
C GLY A 171 5.55 5.28 -10.61
N VAL A 172 5.71 3.96 -10.48
CA VAL A 172 4.64 3.07 -9.99
C VAL A 172 4.72 2.91 -8.48
N HIS A 173 3.59 3.21 -7.82
CA HIS A 173 3.50 3.03 -6.36
C HIS A 173 3.07 1.61 -6.00
N ARG A 174 1.91 1.16 -6.46
CA ARG A 174 1.37 -0.18 -6.18
C ARG A 174 0.61 -0.72 -7.40
N PHE A 175 0.35 -2.01 -7.42
CA PHE A 175 -0.33 -2.64 -8.54
C PHE A 175 -0.91 -4.00 -8.14
N ASP A 176 -1.86 -4.48 -8.91
CA ASP A 176 -2.33 -5.86 -8.95
C ASP A 176 -2.03 -6.45 -10.33
N MET A 177 -2.05 -7.77 -10.45
CA MET A 177 -1.88 -8.45 -11.72
C MET A 177 -2.54 -9.83 -11.73
N ASP A 178 -2.85 -10.29 -12.91
CA ASP A 178 -3.13 -11.68 -13.23
C ASP A 178 -2.19 -12.15 -14.37
N GLU A 179 -2.38 -13.33 -14.90
CA GLU A 179 -1.52 -13.90 -15.96
C GLU A 179 -1.55 -13.08 -17.28
N ARG A 180 -2.53 -12.22 -17.44
CA ARG A 180 -2.71 -11.45 -18.68
C ARG A 180 -2.59 -9.95 -18.52
N TYR A 181 -3.02 -9.40 -17.39
CA TYR A 181 -3.08 -7.96 -17.20
C TYR A 181 -2.35 -7.49 -15.96
N ALA A 182 -1.76 -6.30 -16.05
CA ALA A 182 -1.28 -5.54 -14.89
C ALA A 182 -2.15 -4.29 -14.69
N TYR A 183 -2.56 -4.06 -13.44
CA TYR A 183 -3.42 -2.96 -12.99
C TYR A 183 -2.57 -2.00 -12.17
N ILE A 184 -1.99 -1.01 -12.83
CA ILE A 184 -0.88 -0.21 -12.33
C ILE A 184 -1.39 1.11 -11.74
N SER A 185 -1.06 1.39 -10.47
CA SER A 185 -1.23 2.72 -9.86
C SER A 185 0.03 3.55 -10.10
N THR A 186 -0.06 4.54 -10.96
CA THR A 186 1.09 5.34 -11.40
C THR A 186 0.72 6.78 -11.74
N GLU A 187 1.69 7.68 -11.66
CA GLU A 187 1.55 9.00 -12.26
C GLU A 187 1.71 8.92 -13.78
N MET A 188 0.93 9.70 -14.49
CA MET A 188 0.97 9.81 -15.96
C MET A 188 0.96 11.28 -16.36
N GLU A 189 1.63 11.58 -17.46
CA GLU A 189 1.63 12.94 -18.03
C GLU A 189 0.19 13.43 -18.30
N GLY A 190 -0.09 14.66 -17.89
CA GLY A 190 -1.41 15.28 -18.02
C GLY A 190 -2.37 15.00 -16.87
N TYR A 191 -1.96 14.22 -15.87
CA TYR A 191 -2.78 13.89 -14.70
C TYR A 191 -2.14 14.40 -13.41
N VAL A 192 -2.96 14.58 -12.38
CA VAL A 192 -2.52 14.93 -11.02
C VAL A 192 -2.63 13.70 -10.12
N GLY A 193 -1.49 13.28 -9.54
CA GLY A 193 -1.38 12.08 -8.72
C GLY A 193 -1.54 10.78 -9.51
N ASN A 194 -1.53 9.67 -8.81
CA ASN A 194 -1.64 8.35 -9.44
C ASN A 194 -3.06 8.09 -9.97
N ILE A 195 -3.11 7.47 -11.13
CA ILE A 195 -4.33 6.94 -11.76
C ILE A 195 -4.17 5.43 -11.96
N LEU A 196 -5.24 4.75 -12.36
CA LEU A 196 -5.18 3.36 -12.81
C LEU A 196 -4.81 3.33 -14.30
N VAL A 197 -3.79 2.55 -14.65
CA VAL A 197 -3.46 2.19 -16.03
C VAL A 197 -3.47 0.67 -16.15
N ILE A 198 -4.21 0.15 -17.13
CA ILE A 198 -4.30 -1.29 -17.40
C ILE A 198 -3.38 -1.63 -18.57
N TYR A 199 -2.47 -2.59 -18.36
CA TYR A 199 -1.56 -3.09 -19.39
C TYR A 199 -1.85 -4.56 -19.70
N ASP A 200 -1.88 -4.91 -21.00
CA ASP A 200 -1.92 -6.30 -21.48
C ASP A 200 -0.48 -6.85 -21.52
N LEU A 201 -0.28 -7.98 -20.86
CA LEU A 201 1.01 -8.66 -20.68
C LEU A 201 1.16 -9.91 -21.56
N ARG A 202 0.34 -10.11 -22.60
CA ARG A 202 0.49 -11.27 -23.51
C ARG A 202 1.89 -11.38 -24.09
N ASP A 203 2.53 -10.26 -24.35
CA ASP A 203 3.97 -10.16 -24.59
C ASP A 203 4.60 -9.35 -23.46
N PRO A 204 5.18 -9.99 -22.43
CA PRO A 204 5.75 -9.26 -21.30
C PRO A 204 6.99 -8.43 -21.66
N ALA A 205 7.60 -8.66 -22.84
CA ALA A 205 8.67 -7.81 -23.37
C ALA A 205 8.14 -6.50 -23.98
N LYS A 206 6.82 -6.41 -24.25
CA LYS A 206 6.16 -5.25 -24.87
C LYS A 206 4.79 -5.01 -24.27
N PRO A 207 4.67 -4.68 -22.98
CA PRO A 207 3.39 -4.38 -22.35
C PRO A 207 2.61 -3.34 -23.13
N GLN A 208 1.32 -3.59 -23.41
CA GLN A 208 0.49 -2.68 -24.18
C GLN A 208 -0.51 -2.00 -23.26
N GLU A 209 -0.54 -0.66 -23.26
CA GLU A 209 -1.57 0.08 -22.56
C GLU A 209 -2.95 -0.22 -23.19
N VAL A 210 -3.91 -0.66 -22.37
CA VAL A 210 -5.28 -0.98 -22.76
C VAL A 210 -6.20 0.20 -22.48
N SER A 211 -6.10 0.77 -21.27
CA SER A 211 -6.96 1.88 -20.84
C SER A 211 -6.39 2.59 -19.62
N ARG A 212 -6.96 3.76 -19.34
CA ARG A 212 -6.75 4.54 -18.12
C ARG A 212 -8.07 4.77 -17.42
N TRP A 213 -8.02 4.81 -16.10
CA TRP A 213 -9.14 5.26 -15.29
C TRP A 213 -8.66 6.15 -14.16
N TRP A 214 -9.43 7.19 -13.85
CA TRP A 214 -9.14 8.22 -12.85
C TRP A 214 -10.44 8.77 -12.24
N ILE A 215 -10.34 9.50 -11.13
CA ILE A 215 -11.48 10.24 -10.57
C ILE A 215 -11.57 11.64 -11.19
N PRO A 216 -12.78 12.23 -11.30
CA PRO A 216 -12.96 13.59 -11.83
C PRO A 216 -12.04 14.60 -11.13
N GLY A 217 -11.39 15.45 -11.91
CA GLY A 217 -10.43 16.45 -11.44
C GLY A 217 -8.96 16.05 -11.60
N GLN A 218 -8.64 14.79 -11.91
CA GLN A 218 -7.25 14.39 -12.11
C GLN A 218 -6.71 14.66 -13.52
N HIS A 219 -7.55 14.63 -14.58
CA HIS A 219 -7.10 14.82 -15.96
C HIS A 219 -6.98 16.31 -16.32
N VAL A 220 -5.95 16.95 -15.80
CA VAL A 220 -5.73 18.39 -15.95
C VAL A 220 -5.39 18.82 -17.38
N ALA A 221 -4.73 17.96 -18.18
CA ALA A 221 -4.49 18.22 -19.61
C ALA A 221 -5.79 18.17 -20.42
N GLY A 222 -6.83 17.46 -19.94
CA GLY A 222 -8.17 17.44 -20.51
C GLY A 222 -9.06 18.58 -20.02
N GLY A 223 -8.53 19.54 -19.25
CA GLY A 223 -9.27 20.69 -18.73
C GLY A 223 -9.98 20.43 -17.39
N GLU A 224 -9.79 19.28 -16.75
CA GLU A 224 -10.34 19.03 -15.42
C GLU A 224 -9.59 19.86 -14.36
N THR A 225 -10.30 20.25 -13.30
CA THR A 225 -9.72 20.93 -12.15
C THR A 225 -9.94 20.11 -10.89
N PRO A 226 -8.88 19.85 -10.08
CA PRO A 226 -9.01 19.18 -8.79
C PRO A 226 -9.97 19.94 -7.86
N THR A 227 -10.97 19.24 -7.29
CA THR A 227 -11.98 19.83 -6.41
C THR A 227 -11.69 19.61 -4.94
N TRP A 228 -10.68 18.83 -4.60
CA TRP A 228 -10.27 18.52 -3.21
C TRP A 228 -9.24 19.52 -2.69
N PRO A 229 -9.49 20.18 -1.55
CA PRO A 229 -8.54 21.12 -0.97
C PRO A 229 -7.52 20.39 -0.09
N GLY A 230 -6.26 20.38 -0.51
CA GLY A 230 -5.10 20.16 0.37
C GLY A 230 -4.84 18.72 0.87
N LYS A 231 -5.71 17.76 0.60
CA LYS A 231 -5.51 16.35 0.92
C LYS A 231 -5.32 15.53 -0.35
N ARG A 232 -4.49 14.49 -0.29
CA ARG A 232 -4.15 13.66 -1.46
C ARG A 232 -5.35 12.83 -1.92
N HIS A 233 -5.85 13.11 -3.11
CA HIS A 233 -6.80 12.28 -3.83
C HIS A 233 -6.07 11.65 -5.00
N ARG A 234 -5.43 10.52 -4.75
CA ARG A 234 -4.64 9.77 -5.72
C ARG A 234 -4.88 8.28 -5.50
N LEU A 235 -4.85 7.50 -6.57
CA LEU A 235 -4.97 6.06 -6.46
C LEU A 235 -3.80 5.51 -5.65
N HIS A 236 -4.10 4.79 -4.58
CA HIS A 236 -3.08 4.02 -3.88
C HIS A 236 -2.99 2.61 -4.46
N HIS A 237 -4.09 1.90 -4.50
CA HIS A 237 -4.15 0.52 -4.93
C HIS A 237 -5.50 0.19 -5.58
N ALA A 238 -5.48 -0.63 -6.63
CA ALA A 238 -6.68 -1.19 -7.23
C ALA A 238 -6.52 -2.72 -7.34
N LEU A 239 -7.43 -3.44 -6.71
CA LEU A 239 -7.47 -4.91 -6.69
C LEU A 239 -8.56 -5.43 -7.61
N ARG A 240 -8.24 -6.41 -8.46
CA ARG A 240 -9.21 -7.06 -9.32
C ARG A 240 -9.95 -8.20 -8.61
N PHE A 241 -11.28 -8.17 -8.70
CA PHE A 241 -12.17 -9.26 -8.30
C PHE A 241 -13.22 -9.48 -9.42
N GLY A 242 -12.98 -10.49 -10.24
CA GLY A 242 -13.84 -10.75 -11.41
C GLY A 242 -13.80 -9.59 -12.41
N ASN A 243 -14.95 -8.97 -12.65
CA ASN A 243 -15.09 -7.81 -13.53
C ASN A 243 -15.10 -6.47 -12.77
N GLU A 244 -14.64 -6.45 -11.54
CA GLU A 244 -14.56 -5.24 -10.73
C GLU A 244 -13.14 -4.96 -10.31
N MET A 245 -12.75 -3.67 -10.33
CA MET A 245 -11.58 -3.14 -9.63
C MET A 245 -12.02 -2.41 -8.38
N TRP A 246 -11.45 -2.79 -7.25
CA TRP A 246 -11.66 -2.15 -5.96
C TRP A 246 -10.48 -1.21 -5.70
N ALA A 247 -10.73 0.08 -5.85
CA ALA A 247 -9.72 1.11 -5.91
C ALA A 247 -9.72 2.00 -4.67
N SER A 248 -8.65 1.97 -3.88
CA SER A 248 -8.42 2.87 -2.74
C SER A 248 -7.76 4.17 -3.19
N TYR A 249 -8.29 5.29 -2.73
CA TYR A 249 -7.94 6.64 -3.20
C TYR A 249 -7.43 7.55 -2.09
N TRP A 250 -6.60 7.06 -1.18
CA TRP A 250 -6.11 7.83 -0.04
C TRP A 250 -7.26 8.59 0.65
N HIS A 251 -7.18 9.92 0.81
CA HIS A 251 -8.23 10.72 1.41
C HIS A 251 -9.48 10.92 0.50
N GLY A 252 -9.52 10.29 -0.65
CA GLY A 252 -10.69 10.18 -1.52
C GLY A 252 -11.58 8.98 -1.23
N GLY A 253 -11.23 8.15 -0.20
CA GLY A 253 -11.96 6.93 0.11
C GLY A 253 -11.75 5.83 -0.92
N PHE A 254 -12.81 5.18 -1.38
CA PHE A 254 -12.70 4.12 -2.37
C PHE A 254 -13.70 4.23 -3.52
N ARG A 255 -13.39 3.50 -4.59
CA ARG A 255 -14.24 3.34 -5.78
C ARG A 255 -14.34 1.88 -6.15
N VAL A 256 -15.51 1.49 -6.69
CA VAL A 256 -15.65 0.24 -7.43
C VAL A 256 -15.78 0.60 -8.90
N VAL A 257 -14.98 -0.05 -9.73
CA VAL A 257 -14.90 0.23 -11.16
C VAL A 257 -15.23 -1.04 -11.92
N ASP A 258 -16.25 -1.00 -12.76
CA ASP A 258 -16.59 -2.06 -13.70
C ASP A 258 -15.53 -2.09 -14.82
N ILE A 259 -14.91 -3.25 -14.99
CA ILE A 259 -13.92 -3.58 -16.01
C ILE A 259 -14.38 -4.75 -16.91
N SER A 260 -15.67 -5.00 -17.00
CA SER A 260 -16.23 -6.00 -17.94
C SER A 260 -15.77 -5.71 -19.37
N ASP A 261 -15.65 -4.43 -19.72
CA ASP A 261 -14.90 -3.94 -20.87
C ASP A 261 -13.59 -3.29 -20.39
N MET A 262 -12.47 -4.02 -20.50
CA MET A 262 -11.14 -3.53 -20.09
C MET A 262 -10.71 -2.26 -20.82
N THR A 263 -11.31 -1.94 -21.98
CA THR A 263 -10.98 -0.73 -22.75
C THR A 263 -11.75 0.49 -22.27
N ARG A 264 -12.78 0.31 -21.43
CA ARG A 264 -13.69 1.37 -20.96
C ARG A 264 -14.09 1.20 -19.49
N PRO A 265 -13.15 1.25 -18.57
CA PRO A 265 -13.45 1.15 -17.14
C PRO A 265 -14.46 2.22 -16.69
N LYS A 266 -15.46 1.84 -15.87
CA LYS A 266 -16.53 2.73 -15.42
C LYS A 266 -16.68 2.66 -13.90
N THR A 267 -16.72 3.81 -13.22
CA THR A 267 -17.09 3.89 -11.81
C THR A 267 -18.53 3.45 -11.61
N VAL A 268 -18.76 2.45 -10.76
CA VAL A 268 -20.10 1.94 -10.36
C VAL A 268 -20.41 2.18 -8.89
N ALA A 269 -19.39 2.45 -8.05
CA ALA A 269 -19.57 2.93 -6.69
C ALA A 269 -18.51 3.95 -6.32
N SER A 270 -18.88 4.87 -5.43
CA SER A 270 -18.00 5.90 -4.88
C SER A 270 -18.37 6.14 -3.43
N TYR A 271 -17.44 5.92 -2.52
CA TYR A 271 -17.64 6.20 -1.11
C TYR A 271 -16.41 6.88 -0.53
N ASN A 272 -16.61 8.00 0.17
CA ASN A 272 -15.56 8.72 0.86
C ASN A 272 -16.00 9.02 2.29
N TYR A 273 -15.18 8.60 3.25
CA TYR A 273 -15.39 8.81 4.68
C TYR A 273 -14.37 9.78 5.30
N HIS A 274 -13.61 10.47 4.46
CA HIS A 274 -12.67 11.51 4.89
C HIS A 274 -13.21 12.92 4.59
N PRO A 275 -13.19 13.84 5.55
CA PRO A 275 -13.14 13.67 6.99
C PRO A 275 -14.44 13.06 7.51
N PRO A 276 -14.57 12.54 8.77
CA PRO A 276 -13.72 12.87 9.93
C PRO A 276 -12.53 11.95 10.17
N PHE A 277 -12.48 10.78 9.49
CA PHE A 277 -11.35 9.86 9.67
C PHE A 277 -10.07 10.45 9.06
N PRO A 278 -8.99 10.59 9.86
CA PRO A 278 -7.81 11.33 9.42
C PRO A 278 -6.85 10.50 8.57
N GLU A 279 -6.81 9.18 8.78
CA GLU A 279 -5.86 8.30 8.14
C GLU A 279 -6.34 7.87 6.74
N PRO A 280 -5.46 7.80 5.72
CA PRO A 280 -5.87 7.60 4.33
C PRO A 280 -6.26 6.14 4.04
N THR A 281 -7.24 5.94 3.16
CA THR A 281 -7.64 4.63 2.66
C THR A 281 -6.50 3.97 1.88
N HIS A 282 -5.95 2.89 2.42
CA HIS A 282 -4.81 2.18 1.84
C HIS A 282 -5.22 1.09 0.86
N THR A 283 -6.11 0.20 1.27
CA THR A 283 -6.57 -0.92 0.43
C THR A 283 -8.04 -1.22 0.70
N VAL A 284 -8.76 -1.62 -0.34
CA VAL A 284 -10.17 -2.02 -0.27
C VAL A 284 -10.39 -3.33 -1.02
N MET A 285 -11.22 -4.22 -0.47
CA MET A 285 -11.58 -5.49 -1.12
C MET A 285 -13.01 -5.92 -0.74
N PRO A 286 -13.70 -6.69 -1.59
CA PRO A 286 -14.92 -7.38 -1.21
C PRO A 286 -14.61 -8.64 -0.41
N ALA A 287 -15.50 -9.04 0.49
CA ALA A 287 -15.50 -10.38 1.04
C ALA A 287 -15.79 -11.42 -0.06
N PRO A 288 -15.26 -12.65 0.05
CA PRO A 288 -15.35 -13.65 -1.03
C PRO A 288 -16.77 -14.17 -1.25
N HIS A 289 -17.66 -14.03 -0.28
CA HIS A 289 -19.07 -14.43 -0.30
C HIS A 289 -19.90 -13.50 0.58
N THR A 290 -21.22 -13.61 0.48
CA THR A 290 -22.14 -12.86 1.33
C THR A 290 -22.03 -13.31 2.79
N ILE A 291 -22.06 -12.36 3.71
CA ILE A 291 -22.05 -12.59 5.16
C ILE A 291 -23.36 -12.02 5.72
N GLY A 292 -24.13 -12.83 6.43
CA GLY A 292 -25.44 -12.41 6.94
C GLY A 292 -26.43 -11.97 5.84
N GLY A 293 -26.30 -12.53 4.63
CA GLY A 293 -27.13 -12.17 3.48
C GLY A 293 -26.72 -10.87 2.76
N LYS A 294 -25.62 -10.24 3.17
CA LYS A 294 -25.12 -8.98 2.62
C LYS A 294 -23.80 -9.19 1.87
N ARG A 295 -23.60 -8.43 0.81
CA ARG A 295 -22.29 -8.28 0.18
C ARG A 295 -21.47 -7.30 1.00
N ILE A 296 -20.34 -7.75 1.56
CA ILE A 296 -19.50 -6.96 2.45
C ILE A 296 -18.24 -6.51 1.71
N ALA A 297 -17.83 -5.28 1.96
CA ALA A 297 -16.50 -4.78 1.61
C ALA A 297 -15.74 -4.35 2.87
N LEU A 298 -14.42 -4.46 2.79
CA LEU A 298 -13.49 -4.04 3.82
C LEU A 298 -12.56 -2.97 3.24
N ALA A 299 -12.39 -1.88 3.97
CA ALA A 299 -11.35 -0.89 3.68
C ALA A 299 -10.42 -0.79 4.89
N ILE A 300 -9.12 -0.87 4.64
CA ILE A 300 -8.09 -0.63 5.65
C ILE A 300 -7.41 0.70 5.37
N ASP A 301 -7.20 1.49 6.42
CA ASP A 301 -6.44 2.74 6.35
C ASP A 301 -4.96 2.49 6.65
N GLU A 302 -4.09 3.37 6.20
CA GLU A 302 -2.68 3.40 6.59
C GLU A 302 -2.46 4.51 7.62
N GLU A 303 -1.98 4.17 8.81
CA GLU A 303 -1.53 5.19 9.74
C GLU A 303 -0.34 5.96 9.18
N ASP A 304 -0.55 7.23 8.89
CA ASP A 304 0.48 8.08 8.33
C ASP A 304 1.57 8.42 9.37
N GLN A 305 2.79 8.60 8.95
CA GLN A 305 3.87 8.97 9.86
C GLN A 305 3.83 10.47 10.14
N ALA A 306 3.85 10.84 11.43
CA ALA A 306 4.01 12.23 11.81
C ALA A 306 5.34 12.78 11.24
N GLN A 307 5.28 13.93 10.57
CA GLN A 307 6.43 14.58 9.95
C GLN A 307 7.14 15.55 10.92
N SER A 308 6.50 15.86 12.06
CA SER A 308 7.03 16.77 13.09
C SER A 308 6.47 16.45 14.47
N ALA A 309 7.13 16.92 15.52
CA ALA A 309 6.64 16.78 16.89
C ALA A 309 5.27 17.45 17.11
N ASN A 310 4.99 18.58 16.42
CA ASN A 310 3.69 19.25 16.48
C ASN A 310 2.58 18.40 15.84
N GLU A 311 2.89 17.74 14.74
CA GLU A 311 1.95 16.83 14.07
C GLU A 311 1.70 15.59 14.93
N GLU A 312 2.73 14.99 15.52
CA GLU A 312 2.61 13.90 16.47
C GLU A 312 1.72 14.29 17.66
N GLN A 313 1.94 15.48 18.23
CA GLN A 313 1.09 15.97 19.30
C GLN A 313 -0.34 16.21 18.86
N SER A 314 -0.57 16.67 17.62
CA SER A 314 -1.90 16.92 17.07
C SER A 314 -2.70 15.62 16.82
N ARG A 315 -2.03 14.48 16.72
CA ARG A 315 -2.64 13.16 16.54
C ARG A 315 -3.11 12.53 17.85
N ARG A 316 -2.61 12.99 18.99
CA ARG A 316 -3.03 12.45 20.30
C ARG A 316 -4.52 12.64 20.51
N GLY A 317 -5.21 11.55 20.84
CA GLY A 317 -6.67 11.53 21.01
C GLY A 317 -7.47 11.48 19.70
N ARG A 318 -6.83 11.26 18.56
CA ARG A 318 -7.52 10.93 17.30
C ARG A 318 -7.61 9.41 17.13
N PRO A 319 -8.59 8.91 16.35
CA PRO A 319 -8.64 7.52 15.95
C PRO A 319 -7.35 7.13 15.22
N HIS A 320 -6.85 5.93 15.49
CA HIS A 320 -5.81 5.31 14.69
C HIS A 320 -6.39 4.77 13.39
N ALA A 321 -5.52 4.41 12.44
CA ALA A 321 -5.92 3.66 11.27
C ALA A 321 -6.49 2.30 11.69
N GLY A 322 -7.61 1.90 11.06
CA GLY A 322 -8.33 0.67 11.35
C GLY A 322 -8.87 0.01 10.09
N ILE A 323 -9.82 -0.91 10.28
CA ILE A 323 -10.54 -1.60 9.19
C ILE A 323 -12.02 -1.25 9.31
N SER A 324 -12.55 -0.61 8.28
CA SER A 324 -13.97 -0.31 8.15
C SER A 324 -14.68 -1.35 7.30
N LEU A 325 -15.87 -1.77 7.73
CA LEU A 325 -16.73 -2.70 7.02
C LEU A 325 -17.94 -1.99 6.44
N TYR A 326 -18.32 -2.38 5.22
CA TYR A 326 -19.41 -1.77 4.47
C TYR A 326 -20.34 -2.82 3.89
N ASP A 327 -21.65 -2.53 3.91
CA ASP A 327 -22.63 -3.21 3.07
C ASP A 327 -22.59 -2.58 1.67
N VAL A 328 -22.23 -3.39 0.70
CA VAL A 328 -22.11 -3.02 -0.71
C VAL A 328 -23.05 -3.87 -1.59
N SER A 329 -24.13 -4.37 -0.99
CA SER A 329 -25.18 -5.11 -1.71
C SER A 329 -25.83 -4.24 -2.78
N ASP A 330 -25.94 -2.93 -2.51
CA ASP A 330 -26.30 -1.88 -3.47
C ASP A 330 -25.12 -0.94 -3.65
N LEU A 331 -24.41 -1.04 -4.78
CA LEU A 331 -23.26 -0.20 -5.09
C LEU A 331 -23.61 1.28 -5.27
N SER A 332 -24.88 1.61 -5.52
CA SER A 332 -25.36 3.00 -5.58
C SER A 332 -25.58 3.62 -4.18
N ASN A 333 -25.64 2.78 -3.13
CA ASN A 333 -25.94 3.18 -1.77
C ASN A 333 -25.09 2.42 -0.74
N VAL A 334 -23.78 2.63 -0.76
CA VAL A 334 -22.85 2.01 0.18
C VAL A 334 -23.16 2.42 1.63
N GLN A 335 -23.31 1.44 2.53
CA GLN A 335 -23.65 1.68 3.92
C GLN A 335 -22.50 1.27 4.84
N PRO A 336 -21.98 2.14 5.71
CA PRO A 336 -21.01 1.75 6.74
C PRO A 336 -21.68 0.84 7.78
N LEU A 337 -20.98 -0.20 8.22
CA LEU A 337 -21.47 -1.16 9.20
C LEU A 337 -20.73 -1.05 10.53
N SER A 338 -19.40 -1.16 10.49
CA SER A 338 -18.57 -1.13 11.69
C SER A 338 -17.15 -0.67 11.38
N LEU A 339 -16.41 -0.32 12.43
CA LEU A 339 -14.98 -0.05 12.42
C LEU A 339 -14.31 -0.96 13.45
N PHE A 340 -13.23 -1.63 13.06
CA PHE A 340 -12.35 -2.36 13.95
C PHE A 340 -11.04 -1.61 14.11
N GLU A 341 -10.68 -1.32 15.35
CA GLU A 341 -9.42 -0.70 15.76
C GLU A 341 -8.74 -1.55 16.83
N VAL A 342 -7.41 -1.55 16.84
CA VAL A 342 -6.63 -2.14 17.94
C VAL A 342 -6.45 -1.09 19.02
N SER A 343 -6.80 -1.44 20.27
CA SER A 343 -6.58 -0.54 21.40
C SER A 343 -5.10 -0.31 21.66
N GLU A 344 -4.71 0.92 22.02
CA GLU A 344 -3.36 1.22 22.50
C GLU A 344 -2.92 0.35 23.70
N LEU A 345 -3.88 -0.20 24.45
CA LEU A 345 -3.62 -1.10 25.58
C LEU A 345 -3.21 -2.52 25.13
N ASP A 346 -3.44 -2.86 23.87
CA ASP A 346 -3.17 -4.19 23.31
C ASP A 346 -1.80 -4.31 22.64
N SER A 347 -0.95 -3.28 22.77
CA SER A 347 0.45 -3.33 22.33
C SER A 347 1.36 -2.52 23.25
N PRO A 348 2.54 -3.04 23.63
CA PRO A 348 3.53 -2.29 24.38
C PRO A 348 4.16 -1.13 23.59
N PHE A 349 3.92 -1.08 22.27
CA PHE A 349 4.56 -0.13 21.34
C PHE A 349 3.64 1.02 20.90
N ALA A 350 2.41 1.08 21.39
CA ALA A 350 1.41 2.06 20.96
C ALA A 350 1.85 3.52 21.11
N ARG A 351 2.67 3.81 22.10
CA ARG A 351 3.15 5.17 22.42
C ARG A 351 4.64 5.34 22.21
N THR A 352 5.25 4.51 21.37
CA THR A 352 6.67 4.60 21.07
C THR A 352 6.95 5.82 20.20
N PRO A 353 7.76 6.80 20.65
CA PRO A 353 8.03 8.00 19.88
C PRO A 353 8.63 7.70 18.51
N GLY A 354 8.11 8.34 17.47
CA GLY A 354 8.58 8.19 16.09
C GLY A 354 8.21 6.87 15.40
N ALA A 355 7.49 5.95 16.08
CA ALA A 355 6.94 4.75 15.49
C ALA A 355 5.47 4.95 15.14
N ARG A 356 5.00 4.30 14.07
CA ARG A 356 3.58 4.19 13.75
C ARG A 356 2.97 3.03 14.52
N PHE A 357 1.71 3.15 14.90
CA PHE A 357 1.01 2.12 15.66
C PHE A 357 -0.12 1.47 14.87
N GLY A 358 -0.95 2.25 14.20
CA GLY A 358 -2.22 1.86 13.57
C GLY A 358 -2.08 0.88 12.41
N ALA A 359 -3.21 0.61 11.76
CA ALA A 359 -3.31 -0.35 10.67
C ALA A 359 -2.49 0.06 9.44
N HIS A 360 -2.17 -0.93 8.59
CA HIS A 360 -1.52 -0.69 7.32
C HIS A 360 -2.09 -1.55 6.19
N GLN A 361 -2.06 -2.88 6.31
CA GLN A 361 -2.42 -3.76 5.21
C GLN A 361 -3.06 -5.05 5.70
N PHE A 362 -3.99 -5.58 4.91
CA PHE A 362 -4.54 -6.92 5.09
C PHE A 362 -4.14 -7.87 3.96
N HIS A 363 -4.27 -9.16 4.21
CA HIS A 363 -4.20 -10.17 3.15
C HIS A 363 -5.34 -9.95 2.13
N GLU A 364 -4.98 -9.71 0.88
CA GLU A 364 -5.88 -9.19 -0.17
C GLU A 364 -6.74 -10.27 -0.85
N ARG A 365 -6.60 -11.52 -0.46
CA ARG A 365 -7.31 -12.67 -1.07
C ARG A 365 -7.91 -13.56 0.02
N MET A 366 -8.72 -12.96 0.91
CA MET A 366 -9.41 -13.74 1.94
C MET A 366 -10.33 -14.80 1.31
N THR A 367 -10.50 -15.92 2.02
CA THR A 367 -11.31 -17.07 1.55
C THR A 367 -12.52 -17.38 2.44
N GLY A 368 -12.54 -16.88 3.66
CA GLY A 368 -13.61 -17.08 4.65
C GLY A 368 -13.97 -15.77 5.34
N THR A 369 -14.27 -15.83 6.64
CA THR A 369 -14.59 -14.66 7.48
C THR A 369 -13.39 -14.14 8.27
N LEU A 370 -12.23 -14.78 8.20
CA LEU A 370 -11.04 -14.34 8.91
C LEU A 370 -10.25 -13.33 8.07
N VAL A 371 -10.11 -12.14 8.61
CA VAL A 371 -9.27 -11.07 8.06
C VAL A 371 -7.91 -11.10 8.75
N HIS A 372 -6.85 -11.33 8.00
CA HIS A 372 -5.47 -11.26 8.47
C HIS A 372 -4.91 -9.90 8.07
N ALA A 373 -4.55 -9.08 9.05
CA ALA A 373 -4.08 -7.73 8.79
C ALA A 373 -2.92 -7.37 9.71
N VAL A 374 -2.06 -6.45 9.26
CA VAL A 374 -0.96 -5.94 10.06
C VAL A 374 -1.20 -4.50 10.47
N TRP A 375 -0.88 -4.23 11.72
CA TRP A 375 -0.70 -2.92 12.33
C TRP A 375 0.79 -2.69 12.51
N PHE A 376 1.27 -1.49 12.28
CA PHE A 376 2.70 -1.21 12.40
C PHE A 376 3.28 -1.67 13.75
N GLY A 377 2.98 -0.97 14.82
CA GLY A 377 3.48 -1.30 16.15
C GLY A 377 2.65 -2.33 16.92
N ALA A 378 1.52 -2.77 16.34
CA ALA A 378 0.67 -3.78 16.96
C ALA A 378 0.71 -5.16 16.25
N GLY A 379 1.56 -5.32 15.21
CA GLY A 379 1.82 -6.62 14.58
C GLY A 379 0.66 -7.18 13.77
N LEU A 380 0.66 -8.50 13.57
CA LEU A 380 -0.43 -9.24 12.93
C LEU A 380 -1.66 -9.27 13.83
N ARG A 381 -2.83 -9.04 13.26
CA ARG A 381 -4.15 -9.22 13.87
C ARG A 381 -5.00 -10.14 13.01
N ILE A 382 -5.68 -11.08 13.62
CA ILE A 382 -6.64 -11.97 12.96
C ILE A 382 -8.02 -11.66 13.50
N ILE A 383 -8.91 -11.21 12.62
CA ILE A 383 -10.21 -10.64 12.95
C ILE A 383 -11.29 -11.49 12.28
N ASP A 384 -12.23 -12.02 13.08
CA ASP A 384 -13.40 -12.70 12.56
C ASP A 384 -14.52 -11.68 12.30
N ILE A 385 -15.00 -11.65 11.05
CA ILE A 385 -16.09 -10.81 10.57
C ILE A 385 -17.35 -11.60 10.26
N ALA A 386 -17.51 -12.80 10.86
CA ALA A 386 -18.74 -13.60 10.71
C ALA A 386 -20.00 -12.81 11.09
N ASP A 387 -19.88 -11.89 12.06
CA ASP A 387 -20.81 -10.79 12.28
C ASP A 387 -20.15 -9.46 11.85
N PRO A 388 -20.51 -8.92 10.68
CA PRO A 388 -19.88 -7.69 10.19
C PRO A 388 -20.27 -6.44 10.99
N MET A 389 -21.25 -6.52 11.90
CA MET A 389 -21.60 -5.45 12.83
C MET A 389 -20.76 -5.48 14.11
N ALA A 390 -20.12 -6.62 14.42
CA ALA A 390 -19.35 -6.83 15.62
C ALA A 390 -18.07 -7.66 15.35
N PRO A 391 -17.15 -7.15 14.53
CA PRO A 391 -15.88 -7.83 14.23
C PRO A 391 -15.09 -8.11 15.52
N ARG A 392 -14.47 -9.29 15.62
CA ARG A 392 -13.77 -9.73 16.83
C ARG A 392 -12.36 -10.20 16.53
N GLU A 393 -11.38 -9.74 17.31
CA GLU A 393 -10.04 -10.30 17.25
C GLU A 393 -10.02 -11.71 17.85
N VAL A 394 -9.52 -12.67 17.07
CA VAL A 394 -9.41 -14.09 17.46
C VAL A 394 -7.95 -14.53 17.63
N GLY A 395 -6.98 -13.76 17.15
CA GLY A 395 -5.55 -14.05 17.33
C GLY A 395 -4.69 -12.84 16.99
N PHE A 396 -3.47 -12.82 17.52
CA PHE A 396 -2.48 -11.82 17.18
C PHE A 396 -1.04 -12.33 17.34
N PHE A 397 -0.11 -11.65 16.68
CA PHE A 397 1.33 -11.83 16.86
C PHE A 397 2.03 -10.47 16.71
N ILE A 398 2.73 -10.02 17.74
CA ILE A 398 3.53 -8.80 17.74
C ILE A 398 5.00 -9.21 17.72
N PRO A 399 5.76 -8.97 16.64
CA PRO A 399 7.18 -9.30 16.60
C PRO A 399 7.98 -8.41 17.58
N ASP A 400 9.13 -8.91 18.01
CA ASP A 400 10.06 -8.09 18.77
C ASP A 400 10.71 -7.02 17.90
N PRO A 401 11.03 -5.85 18.46
CA PRO A 401 11.83 -4.87 17.76
C PRO A 401 13.22 -5.43 17.43
N VAL A 402 13.70 -5.15 16.23
CA VAL A 402 14.99 -5.64 15.73
C VAL A 402 15.91 -4.49 15.32
N GLY A 403 17.22 -4.75 15.23
CA GLY A 403 18.20 -3.78 14.75
C GLY A 403 18.32 -2.52 15.63
N GLY A 404 18.06 -2.64 16.95
CA GLY A 404 18.09 -1.49 17.87
C GLY A 404 16.92 -0.51 17.70
N ARG A 405 15.87 -0.90 16.98
CA ARG A 405 14.66 -0.09 16.80
C ARG A 405 13.77 -0.15 18.05
N PRO A 406 13.07 0.94 18.39
CA PRO A 406 12.26 0.98 19.61
C PRO A 406 10.92 0.23 19.50
N ALA A 407 10.46 -0.08 18.28
CA ALA A 407 9.22 -0.80 18.00
C ALA A 407 9.32 -1.58 16.69
N PRO A 408 8.53 -2.67 16.51
CA PRO A 408 8.33 -3.28 15.20
C PRO A 408 7.55 -2.34 14.29
N GLN A 409 7.65 -2.56 12.99
CA GLN A 409 6.87 -1.86 11.97
C GLN A 409 6.36 -2.89 10.95
N SER A 410 5.45 -3.76 11.41
CA SER A 410 4.85 -4.79 10.56
C SER A 410 4.16 -4.16 9.38
N ASN A 411 4.52 -4.57 8.16
CA ASN A 411 4.17 -3.82 6.95
C ASN A 411 3.20 -4.53 6.01
N ASP A 412 3.33 -5.83 5.82
CA ASP A 412 2.48 -6.57 4.89
C ASP A 412 2.26 -8.00 5.36
N VAL A 413 1.19 -8.63 4.87
CA VAL A 413 0.78 -9.98 5.23
C VAL A 413 0.26 -10.73 4.01
N MET A 414 0.67 -11.98 3.86
CA MET A 414 0.18 -12.90 2.84
C MET A 414 -0.10 -14.28 3.46
N LEU A 415 -1.11 -14.96 2.96
CA LEU A 415 -1.38 -16.37 3.28
C LEU A 415 -1.09 -17.24 2.05
N ASP A 416 -0.60 -18.45 2.28
CA ASP A 416 -0.50 -19.46 1.25
C ASP A 416 -1.65 -20.47 1.31
N LYS A 417 -1.66 -21.41 0.37
CA LYS A 417 -2.69 -22.46 0.29
C LYS A 417 -2.63 -23.47 1.45
N ARG A 418 -1.54 -23.50 2.21
CA ARG A 418 -1.38 -24.33 3.43
C ARG A 418 -2.01 -23.66 4.66
N GLY A 419 -2.41 -22.39 4.55
CA GLY A 419 -2.90 -21.56 5.65
C GLY A 419 -1.76 -20.94 6.48
N LEU A 420 -0.52 -21.05 6.02
CA LEU A 420 0.61 -20.36 6.65
C LEU A 420 0.52 -18.86 6.39
N ILE A 421 0.86 -18.08 7.41
CA ILE A 421 0.81 -16.62 7.38
C ILE A 421 2.24 -16.11 7.28
N TYR A 422 2.49 -15.21 6.35
CA TYR A 422 3.78 -14.57 6.14
C TYR A 422 3.63 -13.09 6.43
N ILE A 423 4.45 -12.57 7.35
CA ILE A 423 4.51 -11.13 7.62
C ILE A 423 5.92 -10.60 7.39
N VAL A 424 5.99 -9.34 7.01
CA VAL A 424 7.26 -8.62 6.83
C VAL A 424 7.26 -7.33 7.62
N ASP A 425 8.44 -6.95 8.12
CA ASP A 425 8.66 -5.74 8.89
C ASP A 425 9.49 -4.71 8.09
N ARG A 426 9.24 -3.40 8.29
CA ARG A 426 9.97 -2.31 7.62
C ARG A 426 11.43 -2.18 8.02
N HIS A 427 11.82 -2.79 9.12
CA HIS A 427 13.18 -2.70 9.63
C HIS A 427 13.97 -3.94 9.29
N VAL A 428 13.58 -5.05 9.84
CA VAL A 428 14.16 -6.37 9.56
C VAL A 428 13.12 -7.42 9.87
N GLY A 429 13.06 -8.46 9.04
CA GLY A 429 12.33 -9.67 9.37
C GLY A 429 11.33 -10.09 8.32
N PHE A 430 11.29 -11.40 8.19
CA PHE A 430 10.29 -12.17 7.48
C PHE A 430 9.92 -13.33 8.40
N ASP A 431 8.69 -13.36 8.86
CA ASP A 431 8.18 -14.38 9.76
C ASP A 431 7.21 -15.30 9.06
N VAL A 432 7.33 -16.59 9.34
CA VAL A 432 6.35 -17.62 8.98
C VAL A 432 5.56 -17.97 10.25
N LEU A 433 4.26 -17.79 10.19
CA LEU A 433 3.38 -17.93 11.35
C LEU A 433 2.28 -18.95 11.07
N GLU A 434 1.78 -19.58 12.13
CA GLU A 434 0.63 -20.48 12.11
C GLU A 434 -0.43 -19.98 13.08
N PHE A 435 -1.69 -20.04 12.64
CA PHE A 435 -2.85 -19.76 13.47
C PHE A 435 -3.45 -21.08 13.98
N GLY A 436 -3.58 -21.20 15.29
CA GLY A 436 -4.12 -22.36 15.98
C GLY A 436 -5.44 -22.05 16.70
N GLY A 437 -6.34 -21.35 16.02
CA GLY A 437 -7.67 -20.98 16.53
C GLY A 437 -8.76 -21.97 16.16
#